data_9673dedb3e441b3da2f6208ad647b2fc
#
_entry.id   9673dedb3e441b3da2f6208ad647b2fc
#
_cell.length_a   1.000
_cell.length_b   1.000
_cell.length_c   1.000
_cell.angle_alpha   90.00
_cell.angle_beta   90.00
_cell.angle_gamma   90.00
#
_symmetry.space_group_name_H-M   'P 1'
#
loop_
_entity.id
_entity.type
_entity.pdbx_description
1 polymer ?
#
loop_
_entity_poly.entity_id
_entity_poly.type
_entity_poly.pdbx_seq_one_letter_code
_entity_poly.pdbx_strand_id
1 'polypeptide(L)'
;MEQKEVQRRPAEELFREELDALKAAEQYEVPAGWNMSPRSVLTYILGGKAGDVEITPKYIGDRRIVEIAVATLMTDRSLLLIGEPGTAKSWLSEHLTAAINGDSSRVVQGTAGTTEEQIRYSWNYALLIAEGPSERALVKTPIFRAMEEGKIARFEEISRCAPEVQDALISLLSEKRVSIPELNREQAAARALSLISTANT
;
A
#
# COMPACT_ATOMS: atom_id res chain seq x y z
N MET A 1 5.51 18.49 24.51
CA MET A 1 5.51 17.02 24.41
C MET A 1 6.76 16.65 23.64
N GLU A 2 7.75 16.06 24.30
CA GLU A 2 8.91 15.50 23.61
C GLU A 2 8.42 14.42 22.63
N GLN A 3 8.73 14.61 21.35
CA GLN A 3 8.53 13.54 20.37
C GLN A 3 9.41 12.37 20.78
N LYS A 4 8.81 11.29 21.22
CA LYS A 4 9.54 10.02 21.42
C LYS A 4 10.27 9.69 20.12
N GLU A 5 11.58 9.55 20.21
CA GLU A 5 12.43 9.17 19.08
C GLU A 5 11.97 7.83 18.55
N VAL A 6 11.45 7.79 17.32
CA VAL A 6 10.96 6.56 16.68
C VAL A 6 12.15 5.84 16.08
N GLN A 7 12.34 4.58 16.46
CA GLN A 7 13.49 3.75 16.03
C GLN A 7 13.56 3.59 14.50
N ARG A 8 12.42 3.51 13.81
CA ARG A 8 12.32 3.45 12.36
C ARG A 8 11.22 4.40 11.88
N ARG A 9 11.60 5.42 11.11
CA ARG A 9 10.65 6.28 10.43
C ARG A 9 10.19 5.65 9.11
N PRO A 10 8.95 5.88 8.67
CA PRO A 10 8.49 5.45 7.35
C PRO A 10 9.22 6.22 6.24
N ALA A 11 9.20 5.66 5.03
CA ALA A 11 9.94 6.22 3.90
C ALA A 11 9.57 7.67 3.58
N GLU A 12 8.30 8.03 3.68
CA GLU A 12 7.78 9.40 3.44
C GLU A 12 8.29 10.43 4.46
N GLU A 13 8.71 10.01 5.65
CA GLU A 13 9.35 10.89 6.64
C GLU A 13 10.87 10.96 6.45
N LEU A 14 11.51 9.81 6.17
CA LEU A 14 12.96 9.74 5.98
C LEU A 14 13.43 10.53 4.75
N PHE A 15 12.63 10.50 3.68
CA PHE A 15 12.97 11.10 2.38
C PHE A 15 12.03 12.26 2.02
N ARG A 16 11.50 12.94 3.03
CA ARG A 16 10.54 14.04 2.86
C ARG A 16 11.07 15.12 1.92
N GLU A 17 12.30 15.57 2.11
CA GLU A 17 12.92 16.62 1.30
C GLU A 17 12.97 16.24 -0.20
N GLU A 18 13.35 15.00 -0.50
CA GLU A 18 13.39 14.49 -1.87
C GLU A 18 11.98 14.39 -2.49
N LEU A 19 11.01 13.88 -1.70
CA LEU A 19 9.61 13.76 -2.15
C LEU A 19 8.98 15.13 -2.39
N ASP A 20 9.24 16.11 -1.53
CA ASP A 20 8.71 17.46 -1.67
C ASP A 20 9.37 18.19 -2.86
N ALA A 21 10.68 17.98 -3.10
CA ALA A 21 11.37 18.53 -4.26
C ALA A 21 10.79 17.96 -5.58
N LEU A 22 10.50 16.65 -5.63
CA LEU A 22 9.90 16.02 -6.80
C LEU A 22 8.50 16.55 -7.08
N LYS A 23 7.68 16.76 -6.03
CA LYS A 23 6.36 17.37 -6.17
C LYS A 23 6.43 18.82 -6.65
N ALA A 24 7.37 19.59 -6.13
CA ALA A 24 7.57 20.99 -6.53
C ALA A 24 8.06 21.13 -7.97
N ALA A 25 8.84 20.16 -8.45
CA ALA A 25 9.37 20.10 -9.82
C ALA A 25 8.45 19.35 -10.80
N GLU A 26 7.22 18.95 -10.39
CA GLU A 26 6.32 18.15 -11.22
C GLU A 26 5.88 18.89 -12.48
N GLN A 27 6.09 18.27 -13.63
CA GLN A 27 5.74 18.81 -14.95
C GLN A 27 4.88 17.87 -15.79
N TYR A 28 4.61 16.68 -15.28
CA TYR A 28 3.89 15.63 -15.98
C TYR A 28 2.52 15.39 -15.37
N GLU A 29 1.64 14.77 -16.15
CA GLU A 29 0.32 14.40 -15.68
C GLU A 29 0.41 13.42 -14.50
N VAL A 30 -0.31 13.76 -13.43
CA VAL A 30 -0.39 12.94 -12.21
C VAL A 30 -1.66 12.09 -12.28
N PRO A 31 -1.55 10.76 -12.26
CA PRO A 31 -2.72 9.88 -12.25
C PRO A 31 -3.64 10.11 -11.05
N ALA A 32 -4.93 9.86 -11.24
CA ALA A 32 -5.90 10.01 -10.16
C ALA A 32 -5.50 9.13 -8.95
N GLY A 33 -5.52 9.72 -7.77
CA GLY A 33 -5.14 9.05 -6.52
C GLY A 33 -3.64 9.02 -6.22
N TRP A 34 -2.78 9.44 -7.15
CA TRP A 34 -1.33 9.52 -6.94
C TRP A 34 -0.91 10.91 -6.44
N ASN A 35 0.24 10.98 -5.78
CA ASN A 35 0.82 12.26 -5.31
C ASN A 35 1.79 12.88 -6.30
N MET A 36 2.31 12.11 -7.25
CA MET A 36 3.23 12.58 -8.29
C MET A 36 3.12 11.71 -9.55
N SER A 37 3.67 12.19 -10.65
CA SER A 37 3.64 11.47 -11.92
C SER A 37 4.45 10.16 -11.88
N PRO A 38 4.17 9.21 -12.78
CA PRO A 38 4.96 7.98 -12.91
C PRO A 38 6.43 8.25 -13.13
N ARG A 39 6.76 9.33 -13.83
CA ARG A 39 8.16 9.73 -14.07
C ARG A 39 8.83 10.21 -12.79
N SER A 40 8.16 10.99 -11.97
CA SER A 40 8.67 11.42 -10.68
C SER A 40 8.82 10.25 -9.71
N VAL A 41 7.88 9.28 -9.73
CA VAL A 41 8.00 8.02 -8.97
C VAL A 41 9.25 7.24 -9.41
N LEU A 42 9.47 7.09 -10.73
CA LEU A 42 10.68 6.42 -11.24
C LEU A 42 11.96 7.15 -10.80
N THR A 43 11.99 8.49 -10.86
CA THR A 43 13.13 9.28 -10.39
C THR A 43 13.35 9.09 -8.89
N TYR A 44 12.30 9.07 -8.08
CA TYR A 44 12.42 8.81 -6.65
C TYR A 44 13.03 7.45 -6.34
N ILE A 45 12.61 6.39 -7.06
CA ILE A 45 13.09 5.02 -6.81
C ILE A 45 14.51 4.79 -7.36
N LEU A 46 14.78 5.27 -8.57
CA LEU A 46 16.01 4.97 -9.31
C LEU A 46 17.13 6.01 -9.12
N GLY A 47 16.80 7.12 -8.48
CA GLY A 47 17.71 8.24 -8.34
C GLY A 47 17.69 9.21 -9.53
N GLY A 48 18.18 10.41 -9.31
CA GLY A 48 18.23 11.47 -10.31
C GLY A 48 18.29 12.85 -9.68
N LYS A 49 17.60 13.83 -10.28
CA LYS A 49 17.52 15.21 -9.79
C LYS A 49 16.11 15.75 -9.88
N ALA A 50 15.74 16.58 -8.92
CA ALA A 50 14.53 17.39 -8.92
C ALA A 50 14.91 18.84 -8.64
N GLY A 51 15.01 19.68 -9.70
CA GLY A 51 15.65 20.99 -9.60
C GLY A 51 17.09 20.87 -9.15
N ASP A 52 17.44 21.52 -8.04
CA ASP A 52 18.77 21.49 -7.44
C ASP A 52 18.95 20.35 -6.41
N VAL A 53 17.88 19.61 -6.09
CA VAL A 53 17.92 18.52 -5.13
C VAL A 53 18.34 17.22 -5.81
N GLU A 54 19.35 16.57 -5.24
CA GLU A 54 19.77 15.23 -5.66
C GLU A 54 18.86 14.18 -5.04
N ILE A 55 18.32 13.29 -5.88
CA ILE A 55 17.47 12.18 -5.45
C ILE A 55 18.32 10.93 -5.35
N THR A 56 18.48 10.41 -4.16
CA THR A 56 19.26 9.20 -3.93
C THR A 56 18.50 7.95 -4.39
N PRO A 57 19.17 6.96 -5.02
CA PRO A 57 18.48 5.74 -5.43
C PRO A 57 18.00 4.94 -4.21
N LYS A 58 16.74 4.49 -4.25
CA LYS A 58 16.11 3.64 -3.21
C LYS A 58 16.18 2.16 -3.59
N TYR A 59 16.41 1.86 -4.85
CA TYR A 59 16.53 0.52 -5.38
C TYR A 59 17.75 0.41 -6.28
N ILE A 60 18.60 -0.59 -5.98
CA ILE A 60 19.79 -0.93 -6.78
C ILE A 60 19.54 -2.30 -7.38
N GLY A 61 19.30 -2.37 -8.68
CA GLY A 61 18.96 -3.58 -9.41
C GLY A 61 18.52 -3.29 -10.83
N ASP A 62 17.80 -4.23 -11.43
CA ASP A 62 17.29 -4.05 -12.78
C ASP A 62 16.21 -2.95 -12.82
N ARG A 63 16.54 -1.85 -13.51
CA ARG A 63 15.64 -0.72 -13.74
C ARG A 63 14.28 -1.15 -14.30
N ARG A 64 14.27 -2.17 -15.15
CA ARG A 64 13.06 -2.66 -15.80
C ARG A 64 12.02 -3.18 -14.80
N ILE A 65 12.48 -3.75 -13.68
CA ILE A 65 11.57 -4.20 -12.60
C ILE A 65 10.78 -3.01 -12.06
N VAL A 66 11.43 -1.89 -11.80
CA VAL A 66 10.79 -0.67 -11.28
C VAL A 66 9.84 -0.07 -12.33
N GLU A 67 10.25 -0.02 -13.59
CA GLU A 67 9.43 0.47 -14.69
C GLU A 67 8.15 -0.36 -14.87
N ILE A 68 8.25 -1.70 -14.82
CA ILE A 68 7.11 -2.61 -14.87
C ILE A 68 6.22 -2.42 -13.63
N ALA A 69 6.79 -2.28 -12.45
CA ALA A 69 6.04 -2.05 -11.22
C ALA A 69 5.20 -0.77 -11.29
N VAL A 70 5.81 0.34 -11.70
CA VAL A 70 5.12 1.63 -11.87
C VAL A 70 4.05 1.53 -12.95
N ALA A 71 4.35 0.92 -14.11
CA ALA A 71 3.38 0.74 -15.18
C ALA A 71 2.19 -0.14 -14.74
N THR A 72 2.42 -1.19 -13.96
CA THR A 72 1.36 -2.04 -13.39
C THR A 72 0.45 -1.23 -12.48
N LEU A 73 1.03 -0.42 -11.57
CA LEU A 73 0.28 0.39 -10.60
C LEU A 73 -0.51 1.53 -11.24
N MET A 74 -0.20 1.93 -12.49
CA MET A 74 -1.01 2.88 -13.28
C MET A 74 -2.30 2.25 -13.82
N THR A 75 -2.42 0.93 -13.79
CA THR A 75 -3.60 0.19 -14.22
C THR A 75 -4.50 -0.17 -13.03
N ASP A 76 -5.54 -0.92 -13.27
CA ASP A 76 -6.41 -1.52 -12.24
C ASP A 76 -5.83 -2.81 -11.62
N ARG A 77 -4.61 -3.18 -12.01
CA ARG A 77 -3.94 -4.40 -11.57
C ARG A 77 -3.17 -4.20 -10.28
N SER A 78 -3.08 -5.27 -9.50
CA SER A 78 -2.20 -5.34 -8.33
C SER A 78 -0.82 -5.87 -8.71
N LEU A 79 0.19 -5.47 -7.94
CA LEU A 79 1.58 -5.87 -8.15
C LEU A 79 1.96 -6.97 -7.17
N LEU A 80 2.55 -8.05 -7.66
CA LEU A 80 3.17 -9.09 -6.83
C LEU A 80 4.67 -9.15 -7.08
N LEU A 81 5.45 -8.86 -6.04
CA LEU A 81 6.91 -8.95 -6.04
C LEU A 81 7.35 -10.29 -5.47
N ILE A 82 7.93 -11.15 -6.31
CA ILE A 82 8.41 -12.49 -5.93
C ILE A 82 9.93 -12.52 -6.02
N GLY A 83 10.58 -13.17 -5.08
CA GLY A 83 12.02 -13.38 -5.09
C GLY A 83 12.55 -13.89 -3.75
N GLU A 84 13.85 -14.17 -3.70
CA GLU A 84 14.51 -14.67 -2.49
C GLU A 84 14.44 -13.66 -1.32
N PRO A 85 14.55 -14.12 -0.07
CA PRO A 85 14.71 -13.25 1.08
C PRO A 85 15.90 -12.30 0.91
N GLY A 86 15.76 -11.05 1.36
CA GLY A 86 16.84 -10.06 1.28
C GLY A 86 16.97 -9.32 -0.06
N THR A 87 16.10 -9.57 -1.04
CA THR A 87 16.11 -8.88 -2.36
C THR A 87 15.39 -7.53 -2.37
N ALA A 88 15.21 -6.91 -1.21
CA ALA A 88 14.63 -5.58 -1.02
C ALA A 88 13.16 -5.41 -1.51
N LYS A 89 12.36 -6.49 -1.60
CA LYS A 89 10.96 -6.43 -2.03
C LYS A 89 10.10 -5.51 -1.14
N SER A 90 10.16 -5.71 0.17
CA SER A 90 9.39 -4.89 1.14
C SER A 90 9.90 -3.45 1.18
N TRP A 91 11.19 -3.22 0.97
CA TRP A 91 11.76 -1.89 0.82
C TRP A 91 11.21 -1.19 -0.42
N LEU A 92 11.22 -1.87 -1.58
CA LEU A 92 10.67 -1.34 -2.82
C LEU A 92 9.16 -1.07 -2.70
N SER A 93 8.40 -1.98 -2.09
CA SER A 93 6.96 -1.79 -1.88
C SER A 93 6.65 -0.58 -1.00
N GLU A 94 7.42 -0.36 0.08
CA GLU A 94 7.30 0.79 0.96
C GLU A 94 7.57 2.10 0.22
N HIS A 95 8.68 2.17 -0.52
CA HIS A 95 9.06 3.37 -1.26
C HIS A 95 8.12 3.70 -2.42
N LEU A 96 7.63 2.69 -3.17
CA LEU A 96 6.60 2.90 -4.18
C LEU A 96 5.33 3.47 -3.56
N THR A 97 4.88 2.91 -2.43
CA THR A 97 3.67 3.38 -1.74
C THR A 97 3.86 4.78 -1.16
N ALA A 98 5.01 5.08 -0.56
CA ALA A 98 5.34 6.41 -0.06
C ALA A 98 5.32 7.47 -1.17
N ALA A 99 5.91 7.17 -2.33
CA ALA A 99 5.93 8.10 -3.47
C ALA A 99 4.53 8.30 -4.07
N ILE A 100 3.75 7.22 -4.22
CA ILE A 100 2.44 7.26 -4.87
C ILE A 100 1.36 7.81 -3.95
N ASN A 101 1.26 7.29 -2.72
CA ASN A 101 0.21 7.69 -1.77
C ASN A 101 0.59 8.87 -0.87
N GLY A 102 1.89 9.08 -0.60
CA GLY A 102 2.41 9.92 0.47
C GLY A 102 2.31 9.31 1.88
N ASP A 103 1.95 8.05 1.97
CA ASP A 103 1.75 7.30 3.22
C ASP A 103 1.91 5.80 2.94
N SER A 104 2.89 5.17 3.57
CA SER A 104 3.22 3.75 3.43
C SER A 104 2.66 2.88 4.58
N SER A 105 1.87 3.46 5.49
CA SER A 105 1.41 2.81 6.72
C SER A 105 0.30 1.77 6.52
N ARG A 106 -0.37 1.76 5.36
CA ARG A 106 -1.43 0.79 5.05
C ARG A 106 -0.84 -0.56 4.69
N VAL A 107 -0.34 -1.26 5.68
CA VAL A 107 0.34 -2.56 5.51
C VAL A 107 -0.28 -3.64 6.37
N VAL A 108 -0.38 -4.84 5.79
CA VAL A 108 -0.70 -6.10 6.47
C VAL A 108 0.52 -7.00 6.35
N GLN A 109 1.01 -7.52 7.48
CA GLN A 109 2.10 -8.49 7.52
C GLN A 109 1.52 -9.89 7.52
N GLY A 110 1.75 -10.64 6.45
CA GLY A 110 1.32 -12.03 6.32
C GLY A 110 2.10 -12.97 7.23
N THR A 111 1.38 -13.83 7.91
CA THR A 111 1.90 -14.89 8.77
C THR A 111 1.00 -16.12 8.68
N ALA A 112 1.43 -17.25 9.22
CA ALA A 112 0.58 -18.44 9.30
C ALA A 112 -0.70 -18.24 10.17
N GLY A 113 -0.70 -17.24 11.04
CA GLY A 113 -1.85 -16.87 11.87
C GLY A 113 -2.70 -15.73 11.31
N THR A 114 -2.40 -15.24 10.11
CA THR A 114 -3.21 -14.20 9.46
C THR A 114 -4.59 -14.74 9.13
N THR A 115 -5.63 -13.96 9.40
CA THR A 115 -7.04 -14.34 9.17
C THR A 115 -7.67 -13.46 8.10
N GLU A 116 -8.82 -13.89 7.56
CA GLU A 116 -9.61 -13.12 6.61
C GLU A 116 -10.08 -11.78 7.18
N GLU A 117 -10.36 -11.72 8.50
CA GLU A 117 -10.74 -10.48 9.19
C GLU A 117 -9.64 -9.40 9.14
N GLN A 118 -8.38 -9.79 9.03
CA GLN A 118 -7.25 -8.85 8.89
C GLN A 118 -7.14 -8.30 7.46
N ILE A 119 -7.85 -8.89 6.50
CA ILE A 119 -7.91 -8.42 5.11
C ILE A 119 -9.15 -7.55 4.92
N ARG A 120 -10.33 -8.06 5.29
CA ARG A 120 -11.60 -7.40 5.06
C ARG A 120 -11.87 -6.33 6.12
N TYR A 121 -12.44 -6.72 7.23
CA TYR A 121 -12.76 -5.91 8.41
C TYR A 121 -12.91 -6.81 9.63
N SER A 122 -12.90 -6.23 10.78
CA SER A 122 -13.23 -6.91 12.04
C SER A 122 -14.19 -6.08 12.87
N TRP A 123 -14.54 -6.57 14.06
CA TRP A 123 -15.45 -5.90 14.95
C TRP A 123 -14.78 -5.55 16.28
N ASN A 124 -15.08 -4.38 16.81
CA ASN A 124 -14.90 -4.10 18.22
C ASN A 124 -15.99 -4.84 19.00
N TYR A 125 -15.66 -6.01 19.51
CA TYR A 125 -16.63 -6.89 20.17
C TYR A 125 -17.31 -6.24 21.38
N ALA A 126 -16.63 -5.35 22.11
CA ALA A 126 -17.25 -4.63 23.24
C ALA A 126 -18.39 -3.71 22.75
N LEU A 127 -18.17 -2.98 21.68
CA LEU A 127 -19.20 -2.13 21.06
C LEU A 127 -20.29 -2.98 20.39
N LEU A 128 -19.91 -4.06 19.72
CA LEU A 128 -20.85 -4.96 19.06
C LEU A 128 -21.86 -5.57 20.05
N ILE A 129 -21.39 -5.97 21.25
CA ILE A 129 -22.25 -6.51 22.30
C ILE A 129 -23.13 -5.41 22.93
N ALA A 130 -22.58 -4.20 23.12
CA ALA A 130 -23.29 -3.11 23.80
C ALA A 130 -24.32 -2.40 22.91
N GLU A 131 -24.01 -2.22 21.62
CA GLU A 131 -24.77 -1.35 20.72
C GLU A 131 -25.31 -2.10 19.48
N GLY A 132 -24.90 -3.35 19.27
CA GLY A 132 -25.14 -4.09 18.03
C GLY A 132 -24.22 -3.69 16.88
N PRO A 133 -24.43 -4.28 15.68
CA PRO A 133 -23.67 -3.94 14.49
C PRO A 133 -23.86 -2.45 14.12
N SER A 134 -22.75 -1.73 14.01
CA SER A 134 -22.76 -0.30 13.69
C SER A 134 -21.44 0.10 13.04
N GLU A 135 -21.41 1.21 12.30
CA GLU A 135 -20.19 1.80 11.76
C GLU A 135 -19.13 2.10 12.84
N ARG A 136 -19.59 2.39 14.06
CA ARG A 136 -18.73 2.65 15.21
C ARG A 136 -18.05 1.38 15.72
N ALA A 137 -18.75 0.24 15.63
CA ALA A 137 -18.22 -1.07 16.03
C ALA A 137 -17.35 -1.70 14.94
N LEU A 138 -17.42 -1.22 13.68
CA LEU A 138 -16.64 -1.71 12.56
C LEU A 138 -15.17 -1.28 12.68
N VAL A 139 -14.27 -2.25 12.69
CA VAL A 139 -12.82 -2.02 12.69
C VAL A 139 -12.28 -2.21 11.27
N LYS A 140 -11.91 -1.11 10.65
CA LYS A 140 -11.41 -1.08 9.28
C LYS A 140 -9.95 -1.50 9.22
N THR A 141 -9.64 -2.51 8.42
CA THR A 141 -8.26 -2.96 8.15
C THR A 141 -7.50 -1.95 7.28
N PRO A 142 -6.17 -2.05 7.18
CA PRO A 142 -5.39 -1.23 6.24
C PRO A 142 -5.88 -1.35 4.79
N ILE A 143 -6.26 -2.55 4.36
CA ILE A 143 -6.77 -2.81 3.00
C ILE A 143 -8.15 -2.19 2.83
N PHE A 144 -9.04 -2.33 3.81
CA PHE A 144 -10.37 -1.73 3.77
C PHE A 144 -10.29 -0.18 3.66
N ARG A 145 -9.40 0.45 4.43
CA ARG A 145 -9.15 1.89 4.33
C ARG A 145 -8.62 2.29 2.96
N ALA A 146 -7.69 1.51 2.41
CA ALA A 146 -7.20 1.75 1.06
C ALA A 146 -8.31 1.64 0.01
N MET A 147 -9.27 0.71 0.19
CA MET A 147 -10.46 0.60 -0.67
C MET A 147 -11.33 1.87 -0.63
N GLU A 148 -11.63 2.37 0.56
CA GLU A 148 -12.45 3.58 0.73
C GLU A 148 -11.78 4.81 0.12
N GLU A 149 -10.48 4.93 0.26
CA GLU A 149 -9.72 6.11 -0.12
C GLU A 149 -9.16 6.06 -1.56
N GLY A 150 -9.25 4.93 -2.25
CA GLY A 150 -8.63 4.72 -3.56
C GLY A 150 -7.10 4.84 -3.48
N LYS A 151 -6.49 4.15 -2.52
CA LYS A 151 -5.06 4.17 -2.26
C LYS A 151 -4.44 2.79 -2.46
N ILE A 152 -3.12 2.73 -2.50
CA ILE A 152 -2.37 1.47 -2.52
C ILE A 152 -2.23 0.98 -1.09
N ALA A 153 -2.59 -0.28 -0.84
CA ALA A 153 -2.21 -1.02 0.36
C ALA A 153 -1.03 -1.95 0.08
N ARG A 154 -0.35 -2.38 1.12
CA ARG A 154 0.75 -3.35 1.07
C ARG A 154 0.36 -4.63 1.79
N PHE A 155 0.67 -5.76 1.20
CA PHE A 155 0.53 -7.07 1.84
C PHE A 155 1.87 -7.80 1.77
N GLU A 156 2.59 -7.80 2.89
CA GLU A 156 3.92 -8.39 2.95
C GLU A 156 3.85 -9.89 3.28
N GLU A 157 4.69 -10.71 2.64
CA GLU A 157 4.85 -12.15 2.89
C GLU A 157 3.56 -12.97 2.67
N ILE A 158 2.84 -12.72 1.56
CA ILE A 158 1.56 -13.41 1.27
C ILE A 158 1.71 -14.94 1.20
N SER A 159 2.87 -15.44 0.77
CA SER A 159 3.16 -16.88 0.69
C SER A 159 3.18 -17.58 2.05
N ARG A 160 3.22 -16.83 3.17
CA ARG A 160 3.15 -17.38 4.53
C ARG A 160 1.73 -17.59 5.04
N CYS A 161 0.75 -17.01 4.34
CA CYS A 161 -0.65 -17.11 4.73
C CYS A 161 -1.28 -18.43 4.26
N ALA A 162 -2.29 -18.87 5.00
CA ALA A 162 -3.12 -19.99 4.57
C ALA A 162 -3.81 -19.69 3.22
N PRO A 163 -4.11 -20.73 2.39
CA PRO A 163 -4.74 -20.55 1.09
C PRO A 163 -6.05 -19.75 1.15
N GLU A 164 -6.86 -19.94 2.18
CA GLU A 164 -8.15 -19.25 2.37
C GLU A 164 -7.97 -17.73 2.46
N VAL A 165 -6.89 -17.28 3.08
CA VAL A 165 -6.53 -15.86 3.19
C VAL A 165 -6.13 -15.29 1.83
N GLN A 166 -5.38 -16.07 1.05
CA GLN A 166 -4.99 -15.69 -0.31
C GLN A 166 -6.21 -15.61 -1.23
N ASP A 167 -7.13 -16.56 -1.15
CA ASP A 167 -8.37 -16.57 -1.91
C ASP A 167 -9.28 -15.38 -1.56
N ALA A 168 -9.39 -15.04 -0.28
CA ALA A 168 -10.14 -13.86 0.17
C ALA A 168 -9.55 -12.57 -0.41
N LEU A 169 -8.21 -12.46 -0.47
CA LEU A 169 -7.53 -11.31 -1.07
C LEU A 169 -7.75 -11.24 -2.59
N ILE A 170 -7.65 -12.37 -3.29
CA ILE A 170 -7.91 -12.46 -4.73
C ILE A 170 -9.35 -12.06 -5.05
N SER A 171 -10.32 -12.56 -4.27
CA SER A 171 -11.73 -12.20 -4.42
C SER A 171 -11.94 -10.69 -4.26
N LEU A 172 -11.38 -10.09 -3.21
CA LEU A 172 -11.46 -8.65 -2.98
C LEU A 172 -10.89 -7.83 -4.15
N LEU A 173 -9.73 -8.25 -4.67
CA LEU A 173 -9.07 -7.57 -5.79
C LEU A 173 -9.81 -7.73 -7.11
N SER A 174 -10.50 -8.86 -7.32
CA SER A 174 -11.27 -9.13 -8.53
C SER A 174 -12.61 -8.40 -8.52
N GLU A 175 -13.36 -8.52 -7.41
CA GLU A 175 -14.70 -7.95 -7.30
C GLU A 175 -14.70 -6.44 -6.99
N LYS A 176 -13.58 -5.92 -6.47
CA LYS A 176 -13.43 -4.52 -6.06
C LYS A 176 -14.53 -4.07 -5.09
N ARG A 177 -15.02 -4.99 -4.26
CA ARG A 177 -16.04 -4.73 -3.23
C ARG A 177 -15.91 -5.69 -2.06
N VAL A 178 -16.40 -5.26 -0.91
CA VAL A 178 -16.54 -6.07 0.30
C VAL A 178 -17.95 -5.96 0.82
N SER A 179 -18.62 -7.09 0.99
CA SER A 179 -19.93 -7.14 1.66
C SER A 179 -19.75 -7.09 3.18
N ILE A 180 -20.61 -6.32 3.85
CA ILE A 180 -20.72 -6.21 5.30
C ILE A 180 -22.16 -6.58 5.65
N PRO A 181 -22.50 -7.88 5.72
CA PRO A 181 -23.86 -8.34 5.88
C PRO A 181 -24.53 -7.82 7.16
N GLU A 182 -23.75 -7.66 8.23
CA GLU A 182 -24.23 -7.17 9.53
C GLU A 182 -24.75 -5.73 9.48
N LEU A 183 -24.27 -4.95 8.50
CA LEU A 183 -24.73 -3.58 8.23
C LEU A 183 -25.66 -3.50 7.02
N ASN A 184 -25.99 -4.64 6.40
CA ASN A 184 -26.74 -4.71 5.15
C ASN A 184 -26.15 -3.76 4.08
N ARG A 185 -24.82 -3.75 3.95
CA ARG A 185 -24.07 -2.82 3.11
C ARG A 185 -22.97 -3.51 2.32
N GLU A 186 -22.67 -2.97 1.15
CA GLU A 186 -21.45 -3.25 0.40
C GLU A 186 -20.54 -2.01 0.38
N GLN A 187 -19.24 -2.22 0.56
CA GLN A 187 -18.22 -1.22 0.34
C GLN A 187 -17.56 -1.48 -1.01
N ALA A 188 -17.81 -0.61 -1.97
CA ALA A 188 -17.09 -0.63 -3.25
C ALA A 188 -15.73 0.05 -3.11
N ALA A 189 -14.77 -0.41 -3.89
CA ALA A 189 -13.45 0.22 -3.98
C ALA A 189 -13.55 1.56 -4.71
N ALA A 190 -12.95 2.60 -4.14
CA ALA A 190 -12.74 3.86 -4.84
C ALA A 190 -11.71 3.67 -5.98
N ARG A 191 -11.79 4.56 -6.97
CA ARG A 191 -10.85 4.57 -8.11
C ARG A 191 -9.41 4.66 -7.61
N ALA A 192 -8.50 3.97 -8.27
CA ALA A 192 -7.08 3.86 -7.95
C ALA A 192 -6.72 2.90 -6.79
N LEU A 193 -7.69 2.15 -6.23
CA LEU A 193 -7.33 1.04 -5.36
C LEU A 193 -6.37 0.09 -6.07
N SER A 194 -5.23 -0.17 -5.46
CA SER A 194 -4.31 -1.22 -5.85
C SER A 194 -3.67 -1.87 -4.62
N LEU A 195 -2.95 -2.97 -4.85
CA LEU A 195 -2.23 -3.69 -3.81
C LEU A 195 -0.82 -4.01 -4.30
N ILE A 196 0.16 -3.81 -3.43
CA ILE A 196 1.50 -4.35 -3.62
C ILE A 196 1.68 -5.51 -2.65
N SER A 197 1.83 -6.72 -3.19
CA SER A 197 2.11 -7.91 -2.38
C SER A 197 3.55 -8.35 -2.55
N THR A 198 4.13 -8.94 -1.49
CA THR A 198 5.43 -9.57 -1.55
C THR A 198 5.33 -11.05 -1.21
N ALA A 199 6.16 -11.87 -1.86
CA ALA A 199 6.27 -13.29 -1.59
C ALA A 199 7.74 -13.73 -1.67
N ASN A 200 8.11 -14.72 -0.87
CA ASN A 200 9.38 -15.41 -0.99
C ASN A 200 9.22 -16.65 -1.87
N THR A 201 10.24 -16.95 -2.66
CA THR A 201 10.36 -18.18 -3.43
C THR A 201 10.78 -19.34 -2.55
#